data_6aa7597a45aa4ac471913da6897ceca0
#
_entry.id   6aa7597a45aa4ac471913da6897ceca0
#
_cell.length_a   1.000
_cell.length_b   1.000
_cell.length_c   1.000
_cell.angle_alpha   90.00
_cell.angle_beta   90.00
_cell.angle_gamma   90.00
#
_symmetry.space_group_name_H-M   'P 1'
#
loop_
_entity.id
_entity.type
_entity.pdbx_description
1 polymer ?
#
loop_
_entity_poly.entity_id
_entity_poly.type
_entity_poly.pdbx_seq_one_letter_code
_entity_poly.pdbx_strand_id
1 'polypeptide(L)'
;TDLAYRYYVDSLMGRRDLSTKQRARIEKELTVRPTASELESIVQRAARVLGLLTGELGLSVGPILAEAVLLKLDFVPIDSGKALMVLTLGSGVVRTIYVDLPAALPAETLAAVARIMNERLAGSTLREIHGTLTERLRDIQVPDASAEALVNIFVESGPDMFEWALGEEDIHLGNVSLLASQPEFHSGARLKELMELTEQRELLASVLQGRATAGGSHITIGAEHDAPELAGLT
;
A
#
# COMPACT_ATOMS: atom_id res chain seq x y z
N THR A 1 -30.08 -13.27 14.86
CA THR A 1 -28.94 -14.06 15.39
C THR A 1 -27.98 -14.40 14.26
N ASP A 2 -26.70 -14.49 14.52
CA ASP A 2 -25.64 -14.80 13.55
C ASP A 2 -25.95 -16.07 12.75
N LEU A 3 -26.49 -17.10 13.39
CA LEU A 3 -26.95 -18.33 12.73
C LEU A 3 -28.01 -18.09 11.66
N ALA A 4 -28.93 -17.17 11.87
CA ALA A 4 -29.96 -16.85 10.88
C ALA A 4 -29.36 -16.09 9.68
N TYR A 5 -28.42 -15.17 9.94
CA TYR A 5 -27.68 -14.47 8.87
C TYR A 5 -26.81 -15.45 8.09
N ARG A 6 -26.11 -16.36 8.77
CA ARG A 6 -25.31 -17.40 8.11
C ARG A 6 -26.17 -18.28 7.22
N TYR A 7 -27.30 -18.75 7.70
CA TYR A 7 -28.24 -19.55 6.89
C TYR A 7 -28.74 -18.77 5.67
N TYR A 8 -29.05 -17.48 5.84
CA TYR A 8 -29.45 -16.62 4.72
C TYR A 8 -28.34 -16.51 3.67
N VAL A 9 -27.11 -16.23 4.08
CA VAL A 9 -25.95 -16.09 3.19
C VAL A 9 -25.71 -17.37 2.41
N ASP A 10 -25.71 -18.53 3.10
CA ASP A 10 -25.34 -19.81 2.51
C ASP A 10 -26.44 -20.43 1.63
N SER A 11 -27.71 -20.16 1.95
CA SER A 11 -28.83 -20.85 1.34
C SER A 11 -29.76 -19.98 0.51
N LEU A 12 -29.90 -18.70 0.85
CA LEU A 12 -30.91 -17.82 0.26
C LEU A 12 -30.32 -16.64 -0.52
N MET A 13 -29.09 -16.23 -0.21
CA MET A 13 -28.44 -15.11 -0.87
C MET A 13 -27.93 -15.52 -2.26
N GLY A 14 -28.69 -15.15 -3.28
CA GLY A 14 -28.27 -15.33 -4.68
C GLY A 14 -27.29 -14.24 -5.14
N ARG A 15 -26.41 -14.57 -6.09
CA ARG A 15 -25.60 -13.58 -6.78
C ARG A 15 -26.51 -12.64 -7.57
N ARG A 16 -26.36 -11.33 -7.34
CA ARG A 16 -27.04 -10.31 -8.14
C ARG A 16 -26.05 -9.74 -9.16
N ASP A 17 -26.46 -9.68 -10.41
CA ASP A 17 -25.70 -8.97 -11.43
C ASP A 17 -25.78 -7.46 -11.21
N LEU A 18 -24.65 -6.81 -11.48
CA LEU A 18 -24.60 -5.37 -11.46
C LEU A 18 -25.51 -4.78 -12.56
N SER A 19 -26.31 -3.80 -12.21
CA SER A 19 -27.07 -3.03 -13.18
C SER A 19 -26.11 -2.27 -14.12
N THR A 20 -26.58 -1.95 -15.33
CA THR A 20 -25.81 -1.17 -16.31
C THR A 20 -25.31 0.15 -15.72
N LYS A 21 -26.13 0.80 -14.88
CA LYS A 21 -25.76 2.06 -14.20
C LYS A 21 -24.64 1.87 -13.17
N GLN A 22 -24.68 0.79 -12.40
CA GLN A 22 -23.63 0.46 -11.44
C GLN A 22 -22.32 0.11 -12.15
N ARG A 23 -22.39 -0.69 -13.20
CA ARG A 23 -21.23 -1.06 -14.02
C ARG A 23 -20.57 0.16 -14.65
N ALA A 24 -21.35 1.05 -15.28
CA ALA A 24 -20.84 2.30 -15.85
C ALA A 24 -20.20 3.22 -14.79
N ARG A 25 -20.74 3.22 -13.55
CA ARG A 25 -20.15 3.98 -12.44
C ARG A 25 -18.81 3.41 -11.99
N ILE A 26 -18.70 2.09 -11.85
CA ILE A 26 -17.44 1.40 -11.54
C ILE A 26 -16.38 1.72 -12.62
N GLU A 27 -16.74 1.56 -13.88
CA GLU A 27 -15.86 1.86 -14.99
C GLU A 27 -15.38 3.32 -14.94
N LYS A 28 -16.27 4.27 -14.78
CA LYS A 28 -15.93 5.70 -14.70
C LYS A 28 -14.95 6.00 -13.55
N GLU A 29 -15.15 5.42 -12.39
CA GLU A 29 -14.33 5.68 -11.20
C GLU A 29 -12.98 4.94 -11.23
N LEU A 30 -12.90 3.77 -11.86
CA LEU A 30 -11.71 2.94 -11.90
C LEU A 30 -10.91 3.04 -13.21
N THR A 31 -11.50 3.54 -14.32
CA THR A 31 -10.83 3.63 -15.64
C THR A 31 -9.97 4.89 -15.79
N VAL A 32 -9.22 5.27 -14.78
CA VAL A 32 -8.13 6.23 -15.00
C VAL A 32 -6.89 5.43 -15.34
N ARG A 33 -6.17 5.80 -16.41
CA ARG A 33 -4.92 5.12 -16.78
C ARG A 33 -3.91 5.31 -15.64
N PRO A 34 -3.42 4.24 -15.03
CA PRO A 34 -2.52 4.35 -13.90
C PRO A 34 -1.17 4.91 -14.34
N THR A 35 -0.78 6.04 -13.78
CA THR A 35 0.62 6.41 -13.65
C THR A 35 1.17 5.78 -12.36
N ALA A 36 2.47 5.69 -12.22
CA ALA A 36 3.11 4.95 -11.13
C ALA A 36 2.74 5.41 -9.70
N SER A 37 2.29 6.67 -9.53
CA SER A 37 1.75 7.20 -8.26
C SER A 37 0.26 6.94 -8.07
N GLU A 38 -0.39 6.23 -9.00
CA GLU A 38 -1.86 6.11 -9.06
C GLU A 38 -2.39 4.81 -8.48
N LEU A 39 -1.54 3.81 -8.16
CA LEU A 39 -2.01 2.57 -7.54
C LEU A 39 -2.73 2.86 -6.21
N GLU A 40 -2.14 3.69 -5.38
CA GLU A 40 -2.74 4.18 -4.13
C GLU A 40 -4.09 4.89 -4.39
N SER A 41 -4.15 5.75 -5.41
CA SER A 41 -5.40 6.43 -5.79
C SER A 41 -6.45 5.47 -6.35
N ILE A 42 -6.05 4.37 -7.00
CA ILE A 42 -6.97 3.31 -7.47
C ILE A 42 -7.53 2.56 -6.26
N VAL A 43 -6.67 2.17 -5.32
CA VAL A 43 -7.06 1.48 -4.09
C VAL A 43 -8.03 2.32 -3.28
N GLN A 44 -7.72 3.61 -3.07
CA GLN A 44 -8.60 4.55 -2.40
C GLN A 44 -9.97 4.71 -3.11
N ARG A 45 -9.94 4.81 -4.45
CA ARG A 45 -11.19 4.87 -5.24
C ARG A 45 -11.99 3.59 -5.15
N ALA A 46 -11.34 2.43 -5.11
CA ALA A 46 -12.03 1.15 -4.93
C ALA A 46 -12.80 1.11 -3.60
N ALA A 47 -12.21 1.50 -2.47
CA ALA A 47 -12.91 1.62 -1.19
C ALA A 47 -14.14 2.54 -1.30
N ARG A 48 -13.96 3.71 -1.92
CA ARG A 48 -15.06 4.67 -2.11
C ARG A 48 -16.19 4.11 -2.97
N VAL A 49 -15.86 3.44 -4.07
CA VAL A 49 -16.84 2.84 -4.97
C VAL A 49 -17.61 1.73 -4.29
N LEU A 50 -16.92 0.86 -3.53
CA LEU A 50 -17.55 -0.18 -2.73
C LEU A 50 -18.57 0.42 -1.75
N GLY A 51 -18.17 1.41 -0.95
CA GLY A 51 -19.09 2.07 -0.03
C GLY A 51 -20.29 2.71 -0.71
N LEU A 52 -20.09 3.38 -1.87
CA LEU A 52 -21.18 4.01 -2.63
C LEU A 52 -22.15 3.01 -3.28
N LEU A 53 -21.69 1.81 -3.62
CA LEU A 53 -22.53 0.78 -4.25
C LEU A 53 -23.33 -0.02 -3.24
N THR A 54 -22.74 -0.28 -2.08
CA THR A 54 -23.32 -1.08 -1.00
C THR A 54 -24.14 -0.25 -0.02
N GLY A 55 -23.80 1.03 0.16
CA GLY A 55 -24.30 1.88 1.24
C GLY A 55 -23.56 1.65 2.57
N GLU A 56 -22.51 0.81 2.54
CA GLU A 56 -21.75 0.39 3.70
C GLU A 56 -20.35 1.03 3.72
N LEU A 57 -19.57 0.74 4.76
CA LEU A 57 -18.16 1.16 4.82
C LEU A 57 -17.32 0.32 3.85
N GLY A 58 -16.83 0.98 2.80
CA GLY A 58 -15.84 0.37 1.91
C GLY A 58 -14.44 0.49 2.53
N LEU A 59 -13.73 -0.63 2.59
CA LEU A 59 -12.34 -0.70 3.03
C LEU A 59 -11.47 -1.23 1.90
N SER A 60 -10.28 -0.70 1.76
CA SER A 60 -9.24 -1.29 0.91
C SER A 60 -7.87 -1.12 1.54
N VAL A 61 -7.00 -2.07 1.28
CA VAL A 61 -5.60 -2.07 1.73
C VAL A 61 -4.71 -1.97 0.50
N GLY A 62 -3.74 -1.08 0.56
CA GLY A 62 -2.70 -0.96 -0.45
C GLY A 62 -1.79 -2.20 -0.48
N PRO A 63 -0.97 -2.37 -1.52
CA PRO A 63 0.01 -3.44 -1.58
C PRO A 63 1.04 -3.27 -0.46
N ILE A 64 1.45 -4.38 0.15
CA ILE A 64 2.54 -4.40 1.14
C ILE A 64 3.85 -4.10 0.40
N LEU A 65 4.29 -2.85 0.46
CA LEU A 65 5.50 -2.43 -0.25
C LEU A 65 6.75 -3.06 0.34
N ALA A 66 6.76 -3.39 1.62
CA ALA A 66 7.86 -4.09 2.26
C ALA A 66 8.23 -5.42 1.58
N GLU A 67 7.23 -6.15 1.08
CA GLU A 67 7.40 -7.44 0.39
C GLU A 67 7.58 -7.27 -1.13
N ALA A 68 7.52 -6.05 -1.65
CA ALA A 68 7.73 -5.80 -3.06
C ALA A 68 9.21 -5.98 -3.43
N VAL A 69 9.45 -6.76 -4.49
CA VAL A 69 10.80 -7.03 -5.00
C VAL A 69 11.30 -5.84 -5.82
N LEU A 70 12.50 -5.35 -5.54
CA LEU A 70 13.16 -4.35 -6.34
C LEU A 70 13.61 -4.96 -7.67
N LEU A 71 13.07 -4.49 -8.80
CA LEU A 71 13.50 -4.92 -10.12
C LEU A 71 14.65 -4.06 -10.63
N LYS A 72 14.56 -2.74 -10.43
CA LYS A 72 15.54 -1.80 -10.95
C LYS A 72 15.58 -0.53 -10.12
N LEU A 73 16.78 0.04 -10.01
CA LEU A 73 17.07 1.35 -9.45
C LEU A 73 17.81 2.17 -10.50
N ASP A 74 17.37 3.41 -10.73
CA ASP A 74 18.03 4.39 -11.60
C ASP A 74 18.19 5.73 -10.88
N PHE A 75 19.17 6.52 -11.30
CA PHE A 75 19.32 7.92 -10.87
C PHE A 75 19.11 8.87 -12.03
N VAL A 76 18.33 9.91 -11.79
CA VAL A 76 18.10 11.01 -12.74
C VAL A 76 18.64 12.30 -12.10
N PRO A 77 19.66 12.94 -12.66
CA PRO A 77 20.13 14.22 -12.14
C PRO A 77 19.06 15.29 -12.31
N ILE A 78 18.82 16.09 -11.26
CA ILE A 78 17.87 17.21 -11.29
C ILE A 78 18.62 18.52 -11.36
N ASP A 79 19.55 18.73 -10.44
CA ASP A 79 20.40 19.90 -10.36
C ASP A 79 21.78 19.55 -9.79
N SER A 80 22.60 20.56 -9.49
CA SER A 80 23.95 20.37 -8.97
C SER A 80 24.05 19.75 -7.58
N GLY A 81 22.97 19.69 -6.83
CA GLY A 81 22.92 19.17 -5.47
C GLY A 81 21.87 18.09 -5.25
N LYS A 82 21.14 17.68 -6.32
CA LYS A 82 20.04 16.72 -6.16
C LYS A 82 19.93 15.74 -7.32
N ALA A 83 19.66 14.49 -6.99
CA ALA A 83 19.24 13.48 -7.94
C ALA A 83 17.90 12.87 -7.51
N LEU A 84 17.16 12.36 -8.47
CA LEU A 84 15.98 11.55 -8.23
C LEU A 84 16.39 10.08 -8.35
N MET A 85 16.27 9.33 -7.28
CA MET A 85 16.36 7.87 -7.30
C MET A 85 14.99 7.31 -7.71
N VAL A 86 14.96 6.51 -8.74
CA VAL A 86 13.76 5.88 -9.29
C VAL A 86 13.83 4.38 -9.02
N LEU A 87 12.89 3.88 -8.23
CA LEU A 87 12.77 2.47 -7.87
C LEU A 87 11.62 1.84 -8.68
N THR A 88 11.90 0.80 -9.43
CA THR A 88 10.90 -0.02 -10.14
C THR A 88 10.71 -1.32 -9.39
N LEU A 89 9.49 -1.59 -8.94
CA LEU A 89 9.15 -2.76 -8.15
C LEU A 89 8.42 -3.84 -8.98
N GLY A 90 8.53 -5.08 -8.56
CA GLY A 90 7.89 -6.24 -9.22
C GLY A 90 6.36 -6.19 -9.25
N SER A 91 5.76 -5.42 -8.35
CA SER A 91 4.32 -5.10 -8.35
C SER A 91 3.88 -4.14 -9.46
N GLY A 92 4.82 -3.63 -10.27
CA GLY A 92 4.58 -2.56 -11.24
C GLY A 92 4.56 -1.15 -10.65
N VAL A 93 4.77 -1.01 -9.35
CA VAL A 93 4.91 0.28 -8.68
C VAL A 93 6.26 0.88 -9.01
N VAL A 94 6.26 2.18 -9.31
CA VAL A 94 7.48 2.99 -9.43
C VAL A 94 7.47 4.02 -8.31
N ARG A 95 8.54 4.07 -7.52
CA ARG A 95 8.73 5.07 -6.46
C ARG A 95 9.91 5.95 -6.80
N THR A 96 9.81 7.21 -6.40
CA THR A 96 10.87 8.21 -6.58
C THR A 96 11.24 8.80 -5.24
N ILE A 97 12.55 8.94 -4.99
CA ILE A 97 13.10 9.49 -3.76
C ILE A 97 14.12 10.55 -4.16
N TYR A 98 14.02 11.73 -3.55
CA TYR A 98 15.05 12.75 -3.70
C TYR A 98 16.28 12.40 -2.88
N VAL A 99 17.44 12.43 -3.52
CA VAL A 99 18.74 12.19 -2.89
C VAL A 99 19.54 13.48 -2.97
N ASP A 100 19.94 14.00 -1.82
CA ASP A 100 20.81 15.15 -1.75
C ASP A 100 22.26 14.72 -2.06
N LEU A 101 22.88 15.41 -2.98
CA LEU A 101 24.24 15.16 -3.44
C LEU A 101 25.20 16.20 -2.83
N PRO A 102 26.40 15.81 -2.39
CA PRO A 102 27.40 16.75 -1.84
C PRO A 102 27.95 17.71 -2.91
N ALA A 103 27.86 17.33 -4.18
CA ALA A 103 28.27 18.12 -5.34
C ALA A 103 27.55 17.61 -6.59
N ALA A 104 27.64 18.38 -7.69
CA ALA A 104 27.15 17.93 -8.99
C ALA A 104 27.95 16.68 -9.44
N LEU A 105 27.22 15.59 -9.68
CA LEU A 105 27.79 14.34 -10.17
C LEU A 105 27.52 14.20 -11.67
N PRO A 106 28.52 13.75 -12.46
CA PRO A 106 28.30 13.38 -13.85
C PRO A 106 27.26 12.28 -14.01
N ALA A 107 26.47 12.33 -15.07
CA ALA A 107 25.49 11.29 -15.36
C ALA A 107 26.12 9.88 -15.47
N GLU A 108 27.36 9.79 -15.92
CA GLU A 108 28.12 8.55 -15.99
C GLU A 108 28.42 7.97 -14.60
N THR A 109 28.77 8.80 -13.62
CA THR A 109 28.98 8.40 -12.23
C THR A 109 27.67 7.90 -11.61
N LEU A 110 26.57 8.62 -11.80
CA LEU A 110 25.23 8.20 -11.35
C LEU A 110 24.84 6.84 -11.96
N ALA A 111 25.06 6.66 -13.25
CA ALA A 111 24.77 5.39 -13.93
C ALA A 111 25.67 4.24 -13.44
N ALA A 112 26.93 4.52 -13.17
CA ALA A 112 27.86 3.51 -12.62
C ALA A 112 27.41 3.06 -11.21
N VAL A 113 27.06 3.99 -10.33
CA VAL A 113 26.54 3.68 -8.99
C VAL A 113 25.19 2.94 -9.09
N ALA A 114 24.27 3.39 -9.97
CA ALA A 114 23.01 2.66 -10.20
C ALA A 114 23.24 1.21 -10.59
N ARG A 115 24.18 0.96 -11.49
CA ARG A 115 24.54 -0.41 -11.91
C ARG A 115 25.03 -1.25 -10.73
N ILE A 116 25.94 -0.72 -9.95
CA ILE A 116 26.50 -1.40 -8.77
C ILE A 116 25.39 -1.70 -7.75
N MET A 117 24.54 -0.73 -7.46
CA MET A 117 23.41 -0.92 -6.56
C MET A 117 22.42 -1.97 -7.08
N ASN A 118 22.12 -1.97 -8.37
CA ASN A 118 21.27 -3.01 -8.97
C ASN A 118 21.88 -4.41 -8.82
N GLU A 119 23.19 -4.57 -9.03
CA GLU A 119 23.89 -5.86 -8.83
C GLU A 119 23.74 -6.39 -7.40
N ARG A 120 23.58 -5.51 -6.40
CA ARG A 120 23.52 -5.87 -4.99
C ARG A 120 22.10 -5.95 -4.43
N LEU A 121 21.17 -5.19 -4.99
CA LEU A 121 19.84 -4.98 -4.40
C LEU A 121 18.70 -5.56 -5.26
N ALA A 122 18.84 -5.62 -6.58
CA ALA A 122 17.79 -6.14 -7.43
C ALA A 122 17.50 -7.63 -7.13
N GLY A 123 16.23 -7.98 -7.13
CA GLY A 123 15.75 -9.31 -6.75
C GLY A 123 15.48 -9.48 -5.26
N SER A 124 15.83 -8.51 -4.41
CA SER A 124 15.51 -8.51 -2.97
C SER A 124 14.22 -7.72 -2.71
N THR A 125 13.52 -8.08 -1.63
CA THR A 125 12.38 -7.28 -1.13
C THR A 125 12.86 -5.98 -0.50
N LEU A 126 11.99 -4.97 -0.45
CA LEU A 126 12.34 -3.70 0.21
C LEU A 126 12.62 -3.90 1.71
N ARG A 127 11.97 -4.84 2.37
CA ARG A 127 12.25 -5.26 3.75
C ARG A 127 13.68 -5.79 3.91
N GLU A 128 14.08 -6.72 3.02
CA GLU A 128 15.44 -7.26 3.03
C GLU A 128 16.48 -6.17 2.75
N ILE A 129 16.21 -5.28 1.78
CA ILE A 129 17.08 -4.17 1.47
C ILE A 129 17.25 -3.28 2.69
N HIS A 130 16.16 -2.84 3.32
CA HIS A 130 16.21 -2.01 4.53
C HIS A 130 17.09 -2.65 5.62
N GLY A 131 16.89 -3.94 5.90
CA GLY A 131 17.62 -4.63 6.98
C GLY A 131 19.10 -4.95 6.68
N THR A 132 19.49 -4.99 5.39
CA THR A 132 20.83 -5.47 4.97
C THR A 132 21.59 -4.49 4.09
N LEU A 133 21.05 -3.29 3.83
CA LEU A 133 21.61 -2.33 2.87
C LEU A 133 23.07 -1.98 3.19
N THR A 134 23.36 -1.59 4.41
CA THR A 134 24.71 -1.23 4.86
C THR A 134 25.70 -2.38 4.67
N GLU A 135 25.28 -3.63 4.98
CA GLU A 135 26.12 -4.81 4.81
C GLU A 135 26.38 -5.10 3.33
N ARG A 136 25.35 -5.01 2.48
CA ARG A 136 25.44 -5.24 1.04
C ARG A 136 26.30 -4.21 0.30
N LEU A 137 26.40 -3.00 0.84
CA LEU A 137 27.16 -1.90 0.24
C LEU A 137 28.57 -1.73 0.80
N ARG A 138 28.95 -2.46 1.85
CA ARG A 138 30.22 -2.28 2.59
C ARG A 138 31.48 -2.52 1.77
N ASP A 139 31.47 -3.53 0.89
CA ASP A 139 32.67 -3.96 0.15
C ASP A 139 32.57 -3.67 -1.36
N ILE A 140 31.96 -2.55 -1.71
CA ILE A 140 31.79 -2.18 -3.10
C ILE A 140 33.04 -1.48 -3.64
N GLN A 141 33.53 -1.96 -4.78
CA GLN A 141 34.54 -1.24 -5.55
C GLN A 141 33.85 -0.23 -6.46
N VAL A 142 34.17 1.01 -6.27
CA VAL A 142 33.62 2.14 -7.03
C VAL A 142 34.69 2.76 -7.96
N PRO A 143 34.29 3.34 -9.10
CA PRO A 143 35.23 3.82 -10.10
C PRO A 143 36.05 5.06 -9.66
N ASP A 144 35.48 5.91 -8.78
CA ASP A 144 36.10 7.17 -8.35
C ASP A 144 35.56 7.64 -7.00
N ALA A 145 36.20 8.68 -6.44
CA ALA A 145 35.80 9.27 -5.15
C ALA A 145 34.40 9.87 -5.15
N SER A 146 33.87 10.31 -6.30
CA SER A 146 32.51 10.85 -6.40
C SER A 146 31.47 9.75 -6.30
N ALA A 147 31.73 8.59 -6.91
CA ALA A 147 30.91 7.40 -6.77
C ALA A 147 30.95 6.86 -5.33
N GLU A 148 32.14 6.91 -4.68
CA GLU A 148 32.31 6.54 -3.27
C GLU A 148 31.48 7.43 -2.35
N ALA A 149 31.51 8.74 -2.56
CA ALA A 149 30.71 9.69 -1.79
C ALA A 149 29.21 9.39 -1.90
N LEU A 150 28.72 9.07 -3.12
CA LEU A 150 27.31 8.71 -3.31
C LEU A 150 26.94 7.38 -2.61
N VAL A 151 27.77 6.35 -2.71
CA VAL A 151 27.56 5.07 -2.02
C VAL A 151 27.54 5.27 -0.51
N ASN A 152 28.41 6.10 0.05
CA ASN A 152 28.46 6.39 1.47
C ASN A 152 27.16 7.05 1.98
N ILE A 153 26.50 7.90 1.16
CA ILE A 153 25.16 8.42 1.50
C ILE A 153 24.18 7.28 1.73
N PHE A 154 24.19 6.25 0.89
CA PHE A 154 23.32 5.08 1.05
C PHE A 154 23.72 4.20 2.22
N VAL A 155 25.00 4.12 2.55
CA VAL A 155 25.46 3.37 3.74
C VAL A 155 25.01 4.09 5.03
N GLU A 156 25.05 5.42 5.06
CA GLU A 156 24.74 6.22 6.24
C GLU A 156 23.23 6.48 6.41
N SER A 157 22.54 6.83 5.33
CA SER A 157 21.13 7.26 5.36
C SER A 157 20.19 6.29 4.66
N GLY A 158 20.70 5.21 4.09
CA GLY A 158 19.92 4.29 3.28
C GLY A 158 18.78 3.60 4.03
N PRO A 159 18.95 3.13 5.28
CA PRO A 159 17.83 2.59 6.05
C PRO A 159 16.67 3.59 6.13
N ASP A 160 16.93 4.84 6.47
CA ASP A 160 15.90 5.88 6.55
C ASP A 160 15.24 6.15 5.19
N MET A 161 16.02 6.06 4.09
CA MET A 161 15.49 6.21 2.73
C MET A 161 14.48 5.11 2.33
N PHE A 162 14.54 3.95 2.95
CA PHE A 162 13.63 2.83 2.70
C PHE A 162 12.60 2.61 3.82
N GLU A 163 12.61 3.40 4.89
CA GLU A 163 11.69 3.30 6.02
C GLU A 163 10.22 3.45 5.59
N TRP A 164 9.94 4.30 4.60
CA TRP A 164 8.60 4.44 4.03
C TRP A 164 8.02 3.13 3.49
N ALA A 165 8.86 2.17 3.07
CA ALA A 165 8.41 0.87 2.58
C ALA A 165 7.96 -0.06 3.71
N LEU A 166 8.42 0.20 4.93
CA LEU A 166 8.07 -0.56 6.14
C LEU A 166 6.91 0.08 6.90
N GLY A 167 6.50 1.29 6.48
CA GLY A 167 5.40 2.02 7.10
C GLY A 167 4.10 1.21 7.14
N GLU A 168 3.23 1.63 8.03
CA GLU A 168 1.92 1.03 8.23
C GLU A 168 1.17 0.89 6.90
N GLU A 169 0.46 -0.21 6.77
CA GLU A 169 -0.36 -0.53 5.62
C GLU A 169 -1.33 0.62 5.30
N ASP A 170 -1.30 1.07 4.05
CA ASP A 170 -2.19 2.11 3.56
C ASP A 170 -3.63 1.59 3.50
N ILE A 171 -4.33 1.72 4.63
CA ILE A 171 -5.78 1.50 4.67
C ILE A 171 -6.50 2.74 4.18
N HIS A 172 -7.35 2.52 3.21
CA HIS A 172 -8.26 3.54 2.72
C HIS A 172 -9.69 3.23 3.13
N LEU A 173 -10.27 4.17 3.87
CA LEU A 173 -11.67 4.15 4.28
C LEU A 173 -12.50 4.93 3.27
N GLY A 174 -13.51 4.30 2.70
CA GLY A 174 -14.47 4.96 1.82
C GLY A 174 -15.74 5.32 2.58
N ASN A 175 -16.15 6.58 2.49
CA ASN A 175 -17.49 7.05 2.90
C ASN A 175 -17.98 6.63 4.32
N VAL A 176 -17.17 6.83 5.34
CA VAL A 176 -17.56 6.63 6.76
C VAL A 176 -18.88 7.36 7.09
N SER A 177 -19.12 8.52 6.47
CA SER A 177 -20.36 9.29 6.65
C SER A 177 -21.62 8.56 6.17
N LEU A 178 -21.53 7.65 5.21
CA LEU A 178 -22.68 6.84 4.78
C LEU A 178 -23.06 5.84 5.87
N LEU A 179 -22.08 5.18 6.46
CA LEU A 179 -22.32 4.26 7.57
C LEU A 179 -22.86 5.00 8.79
N ALA A 180 -22.28 6.15 9.13
CA ALA A 180 -22.75 6.99 10.24
C ALA A 180 -24.19 7.52 10.06
N SER A 181 -24.71 7.55 8.82
CA SER A 181 -26.10 7.94 8.53
C SER A 181 -27.11 6.81 8.66
N GLN A 182 -26.67 5.58 8.90
CA GLN A 182 -27.56 4.43 9.08
C GLN A 182 -28.24 4.46 10.46
N PRO A 183 -29.48 3.91 10.57
CA PRO A 183 -30.25 3.94 11.83
C PRO A 183 -29.52 3.36 13.03
N GLU A 184 -28.67 2.35 12.80
CA GLU A 184 -27.90 1.63 13.81
C GLU A 184 -26.90 2.56 14.54
N PHE A 185 -26.40 3.60 13.85
CA PHE A 185 -25.41 4.54 14.36
C PHE A 185 -25.99 5.89 14.80
N HIS A 186 -27.31 6.02 14.88
CA HIS A 186 -27.96 7.26 15.35
C HIS A 186 -27.73 7.53 16.83
N SER A 187 -27.35 6.54 17.65
CA SER A 187 -26.97 6.77 19.03
C SER A 187 -25.53 7.28 19.15
N GLY A 188 -25.28 8.24 20.02
CA GLY A 188 -23.93 8.76 20.23
C GLY A 188 -22.93 7.70 20.69
N ALA A 189 -23.37 6.65 21.39
CA ALA A 189 -22.52 5.55 21.81
C ALA A 189 -22.06 4.70 20.61
N ARG A 190 -22.98 4.28 19.74
CA ARG A 190 -22.67 3.52 18.53
C ARG A 190 -21.83 4.31 17.53
N LEU A 191 -22.11 5.60 17.38
CA LEU A 191 -21.29 6.45 16.54
C LEU A 191 -19.85 6.56 17.08
N LYS A 192 -19.69 6.64 18.40
CA LYS A 192 -18.37 6.65 19.03
C LYS A 192 -17.61 5.34 18.77
N GLU A 193 -18.26 4.19 18.96
CA GLU A 193 -17.69 2.86 18.67
C GLU A 193 -17.22 2.76 17.20
N LEU A 194 -18.04 3.26 16.25
CA LEU A 194 -17.67 3.31 14.84
C LEU A 194 -16.42 4.18 14.60
N MET A 195 -16.36 5.36 15.22
CA MET A 195 -15.21 6.25 15.07
C MET A 195 -13.94 5.63 15.65
N GLU A 196 -14.03 5.04 16.84
CA GLU A 196 -12.92 4.33 17.47
C GLU A 196 -12.41 3.16 16.58
N LEU A 197 -13.32 2.41 15.97
CA LEU A 197 -12.93 1.36 15.03
C LEU A 197 -12.21 1.91 13.79
N THR A 198 -12.69 3.01 13.22
CA THR A 198 -12.04 3.62 12.04
C THR A 198 -10.64 4.18 12.33
N GLU A 199 -10.33 4.44 13.60
CA GLU A 199 -9.01 4.84 14.06
C GLU A 199 -8.05 3.65 14.23
N GLN A 200 -8.58 2.42 14.40
CA GLN A 200 -7.80 1.19 14.57
C GLN A 200 -7.35 0.62 13.21
N ARG A 201 -6.55 1.38 12.51
CA ARG A 201 -6.10 1.04 11.14
C ARG A 201 -5.37 -0.29 11.06
N GLU A 202 -4.45 -0.55 11.99
CA GLU A 202 -3.69 -1.81 12.05
C GLU A 202 -4.60 -3.03 12.21
N LEU A 203 -5.62 -2.94 13.06
CA LEU A 203 -6.58 -4.02 13.25
C LEU A 203 -7.34 -4.30 11.95
N LEU A 204 -7.85 -3.25 11.30
CA LEU A 204 -8.59 -3.36 10.04
C LEU A 204 -7.70 -3.94 8.92
N ALA A 205 -6.41 -3.54 8.87
CA ALA A 205 -5.44 -4.08 7.94
C ALA A 205 -5.22 -5.57 8.15
N SER A 206 -4.91 -5.96 9.37
CA SER A 206 -4.61 -7.36 9.70
C SER A 206 -5.77 -8.31 9.34
N VAL A 207 -7.01 -7.88 9.61
CA VAL A 207 -8.21 -8.64 9.26
C VAL A 207 -8.38 -8.78 7.74
N LEU A 208 -8.15 -7.72 6.97
CA LEU A 208 -8.26 -7.78 5.51
C LEU A 208 -7.15 -8.63 4.89
N GLN A 209 -5.92 -8.53 5.38
CA GLN A 209 -4.77 -9.27 4.85
C GLN A 209 -4.83 -10.76 5.16
N GLY A 210 -5.18 -11.13 6.38
CA GLY A 210 -5.35 -12.53 6.75
C GLY A 210 -6.30 -13.28 5.82
N ARG A 211 -7.21 -12.55 5.14
CA ARG A 211 -8.19 -13.09 4.19
C ARG A 211 -7.78 -12.93 2.72
N ALA A 212 -6.96 -11.94 2.39
CA ALA A 212 -6.50 -11.71 1.02
C ALA A 212 -5.70 -12.90 0.46
N THR A 213 -4.96 -13.59 1.32
CA THR A 213 -4.18 -14.78 0.96
C THR A 213 -5.03 -15.99 0.57
N ALA A 214 -6.28 -16.06 1.05
CA ALA A 214 -7.20 -17.17 0.73
C ALA A 214 -7.86 -17.04 -0.65
N GLY A 215 -7.83 -15.82 -1.24
CA GLY A 215 -8.49 -15.51 -2.52
C GLY A 215 -10.00 -15.61 -2.49
N GLY A 216 -10.67 -15.04 -3.48
CA GLY A 216 -12.13 -15.08 -3.58
C GLY A 216 -12.85 -14.04 -2.71
N SER A 217 -14.16 -14.23 -2.50
CA SER A 217 -14.99 -13.40 -1.62
C SER A 217 -15.44 -14.19 -0.41
N HIS A 218 -15.30 -13.60 0.77
CA HIS A 218 -15.71 -14.20 2.04
C HIS A 218 -16.68 -13.28 2.76
N ILE A 219 -17.71 -13.85 3.38
CA ILE A 219 -18.66 -13.13 4.23
C ILE A 219 -18.50 -13.68 5.65
N THR A 220 -18.25 -12.79 6.59
CA THR A 220 -18.09 -13.13 8.01
C THR A 220 -19.15 -12.41 8.81
N ILE A 221 -19.74 -13.05 9.79
CA ILE A 221 -20.91 -12.57 10.53
C ILE A 221 -20.65 -12.70 12.02
N GLY A 222 -20.74 -11.57 12.74
CA GLY A 222 -20.69 -11.52 14.20
C GLY A 222 -19.54 -12.32 14.81
N ALA A 223 -19.84 -13.33 15.59
CA ALA A 223 -18.85 -14.15 16.31
C ALA A 223 -17.88 -14.96 15.41
N GLU A 224 -18.06 -14.94 14.10
CA GLU A 224 -17.10 -15.56 13.16
C GLU A 224 -15.86 -14.69 12.92
N HIS A 225 -15.87 -13.45 13.41
CA HIS A 225 -14.69 -12.57 13.35
C HIS A 225 -13.65 -13.03 14.38
N ASP A 226 -12.41 -13.16 13.93
CA ASP A 226 -11.27 -13.47 14.81
C ASP A 226 -10.96 -12.31 15.76
N ALA A 227 -11.35 -11.09 15.40
CA ALA A 227 -11.18 -9.88 16.20
C ALA A 227 -12.47 -9.60 17.00
N PRO A 228 -12.43 -9.64 18.35
CA PRO A 228 -13.60 -9.41 19.21
C PRO A 228 -14.24 -8.03 19.01
N GLU A 229 -13.45 -7.03 18.65
CA GLU A 229 -13.87 -5.65 18.40
C GLU A 229 -14.84 -5.57 17.21
N LEU A 230 -14.70 -6.46 16.23
CA LEU A 230 -15.59 -6.54 15.06
C LEU A 230 -16.84 -7.39 15.33
N ALA A 231 -16.77 -8.35 16.23
CA ALA A 231 -17.88 -9.23 16.55
C ALA A 231 -19.08 -8.47 17.17
N GLY A 232 -18.84 -7.33 17.79
CA GLY A 232 -19.88 -6.49 18.43
C GLY A 232 -20.60 -5.51 17.48
N LEU A 233 -20.19 -5.43 16.21
CA LEU A 233 -20.72 -4.47 15.23
C LEU A 233 -21.86 -5.03 14.37
N THR A 234 -22.31 -6.23 14.65
CA THR A 234 -23.45 -6.91 13.96
C THR A 234 -24.77 -6.72 14.65
#